data_a06dc6376240a53bd7ebf5f861b30aee
#
_entry.id   a06dc6376240a53bd7ebf5f861b30aee
#
_cell.length_a   1.000
_cell.length_b   1.000
_cell.length_c   1.000
_cell.angle_alpha   90.00
_cell.angle_beta   90.00
_cell.angle_gamma   90.00
#
_symmetry.space_group_name_H-M   'P 1'
#
loop_
_entity.id
_entity.type
_entity.pdbx_description
1 polymer ?
#
loop_
_entity_poly.entity_id
_entity_poly.type
_entity_poly.pdbx_seq_one_letter_code
_entity_poly.pdbx_strand_id
1 'polypeptide(L)'
;MHARRPVHLVLMAFAGVALAGTAWAQGAKSPPQPQPNWNQTVTKEADASGQEFDAKQMDLIQKVTNYFNQMGDMKGNFVQVSADNKRMRGKFYIKRPGQFRFEYNLPSKQIVVSDGKYLAIQDLDLKTDNRWGLDQTPFRVLLRKDVDLLKEARILEVAETEDRIVLALQDKSPDTPGRIKLFLLKKPAVELKEWITTDSQGLDTRVELQDFGKAENLDPNLFVPSSIALQKLQ
;
A
#
# COMPACT_ATOMS: atom_id res chain seq x y z
N MET A 1 12.68 15.65 -31.32
CA MET A 1 13.10 14.48 -30.52
C MET A 1 13.17 14.90 -29.06
N HIS A 2 12.08 14.70 -28.30
CA HIS A 2 12.03 15.02 -26.87
C HIS A 2 12.18 13.71 -26.11
N ALA A 3 13.34 13.54 -25.49
CA ALA A 3 13.61 12.39 -24.64
C ALA A 3 12.73 12.48 -23.38
N ARG A 4 11.76 11.60 -23.26
CA ARG A 4 10.98 11.41 -22.03
C ARG A 4 11.91 10.78 -20.98
N ARG A 5 12.23 11.53 -19.94
CA ARG A 5 12.92 11.02 -18.75
C ARG A 5 11.97 10.07 -18.00
N PRO A 6 12.43 8.90 -17.54
CA PRO A 6 11.60 8.04 -16.71
C PRO A 6 11.32 8.76 -15.39
N VAL A 7 10.06 8.96 -15.09
CA VAL A 7 9.59 9.44 -13.79
C VAL A 7 9.67 8.24 -12.84
N HIS A 8 10.69 8.22 -12.00
CA HIS A 8 10.76 7.23 -10.94
C HIS A 8 9.67 7.52 -9.91
N LEU A 9 8.68 6.64 -9.85
CA LEU A 9 7.65 6.66 -8.81
C LEU A 9 8.32 6.27 -7.49
N VAL A 10 8.82 7.26 -6.78
CA VAL A 10 9.27 7.11 -5.41
C VAL A 10 8.02 7.17 -4.54
N LEU A 11 7.55 6.01 -4.07
CA LEU A 11 6.68 5.99 -2.90
C LEU A 11 7.57 6.38 -1.72
N MET A 12 7.75 7.69 -1.53
CA MET A 12 8.66 8.24 -0.53
C MET A 12 8.28 7.73 0.85
N ALA A 13 9.20 6.97 1.45
CA ALA A 13 9.38 7.02 2.88
C ALA A 13 9.78 8.46 3.20
N PHE A 14 8.88 9.25 3.76
CA PHE A 14 9.16 10.64 4.11
C PHE A 14 10.18 10.67 5.23
N ALA A 15 11.44 10.91 4.86
CA ALA A 15 12.47 11.30 5.81
C ALA A 15 12.28 12.79 6.13
N GLY A 16 11.86 13.09 7.35
CA GLY A 16 11.89 14.44 7.87
C GLY A 16 13.35 14.93 7.93
N VAL A 17 13.62 16.03 7.26
CA VAL A 17 14.89 16.74 7.36
C VAL A 17 15.00 17.32 8.77
N ALA A 18 15.80 16.71 9.64
CA ALA A 18 16.26 17.30 10.89
C ALA A 18 17.63 17.90 10.63
N LEU A 19 17.74 19.21 10.84
CA LEU A 19 18.97 19.98 10.78
C LEU A 19 20.00 19.51 11.81
N ALA A 20 21.24 19.53 11.39
CA ALA A 20 22.43 19.04 12.01
C ALA A 20 22.70 19.53 13.44
N GLY A 21 23.01 18.59 14.31
CA GLY A 21 23.79 18.80 15.52
C GLY A 21 24.86 17.72 15.59
N THR A 22 26.11 18.11 15.38
CA THR A 22 27.28 17.23 15.49
C THR A 22 27.53 16.85 16.95
N ALA A 23 27.40 15.56 17.26
CA ALA A 23 28.03 14.99 18.44
C ALA A 23 28.55 13.59 18.10
N TRP A 24 29.86 13.45 18.12
CA TRP A 24 30.56 12.17 18.03
C TRP A 24 30.34 11.37 19.31
N ALA A 25 29.63 10.25 19.23
CA ALA A 25 29.68 9.24 20.26
C ALA A 25 29.81 7.87 19.59
N GLN A 26 30.91 7.21 19.96
CA GLN A 26 31.31 5.89 19.49
C GLN A 26 30.34 4.79 19.96
N GLY A 27 29.91 3.94 19.04
CA GLY A 27 29.89 2.51 19.14
C GLY A 27 29.12 1.83 20.26
N ALA A 28 27.84 1.56 20.02
CA ALA A 28 27.25 0.31 20.50
C ALA A 28 26.59 -0.37 19.27
N LYS A 29 27.17 -1.48 18.82
CA LYS A 29 26.53 -2.35 17.82
C LYS A 29 25.27 -2.93 18.44
N SER A 30 24.13 -2.47 18.01
CA SER A 30 22.85 -3.14 18.30
C SER A 30 22.92 -4.56 17.76
N PRO A 31 22.39 -5.56 18.50
CA PRO A 31 22.30 -6.92 17.98
C PRO A 31 21.45 -6.92 16.71
N PRO A 32 21.81 -7.73 15.69
CA PRO A 32 21.05 -7.81 14.45
C PRO A 32 19.64 -8.29 14.78
N GLN A 33 18.65 -7.44 14.52
CA GLN A 33 17.27 -7.89 14.52
C GLN A 33 17.11 -8.92 13.38
N PRO A 34 16.36 -10.00 13.58
CA PRO A 34 16.08 -10.94 12.53
C PRO A 34 15.29 -10.21 11.45
N GLN A 35 15.97 -9.83 10.38
CA GLN A 35 15.31 -9.39 9.16
C GLN A 35 14.46 -10.57 8.67
N PRO A 36 13.21 -10.35 8.28
CA PRO A 36 12.46 -11.39 7.60
C PRO A 36 13.28 -11.84 6.39
N ASN A 37 13.69 -13.08 6.41
CA ASN A 37 14.59 -13.64 5.40
C ASN A 37 13.78 -13.90 4.12
N TRP A 38 13.61 -12.88 3.30
CA TRP A 38 12.88 -12.91 2.03
C TRP A 38 13.47 -13.93 1.03
N ASN A 39 14.74 -14.35 1.25
CA ASN A 39 15.43 -15.23 0.34
C ASN A 39 15.18 -16.72 0.59
N GLN A 40 14.48 -17.13 1.66
CA GLN A 40 14.33 -18.55 1.98
C GLN A 40 13.01 -19.19 1.55
N THR A 41 12.08 -18.43 0.96
CA THR A 41 10.83 -19.00 0.43
C THR A 41 10.45 -18.39 -0.92
N VAL A 42 11.42 -17.99 -1.72
CA VAL A 42 11.16 -17.62 -3.11
C VAL A 42 11.11 -18.92 -3.91
N THR A 43 9.97 -19.57 -3.89
CA THR A 43 9.63 -20.49 -4.98
C THR A 43 9.76 -19.68 -6.26
N LYS A 44 10.56 -20.17 -7.21
CA LYS A 44 10.91 -19.62 -8.53
C LYS A 44 10.02 -18.46 -8.96
N GLU A 45 10.65 -17.34 -9.39
CA GLU A 45 9.96 -16.26 -10.05
C GLU A 45 8.90 -16.81 -11.00
N ALA A 46 7.64 -16.57 -10.68
CA ALA A 46 6.56 -16.97 -11.55
C ALA A 46 6.56 -16.04 -12.74
N ASP A 47 6.88 -16.58 -13.90
CA ASP A 47 6.65 -15.86 -15.14
C ASP A 47 5.15 -15.73 -15.36
N ALA A 48 4.67 -14.52 -15.63
CA ALA A 48 3.25 -14.20 -15.81
C ALA A 48 2.58 -15.03 -16.94
N SER A 49 3.33 -15.82 -17.69
CA SER A 49 2.87 -16.59 -18.84
C SER A 49 2.80 -18.11 -18.61
N GLY A 50 3.17 -18.63 -17.42
CA GLY A 50 3.25 -20.09 -17.30
C GLY A 50 3.31 -20.68 -15.90
N GLN A 51 3.08 -19.93 -14.83
CA GLN A 51 3.05 -20.54 -13.52
C GLN A 51 1.74 -21.32 -13.31
N GLU A 52 1.88 -22.63 -13.21
CA GLU A 52 0.82 -23.50 -12.74
C GLU A 52 0.75 -23.41 -11.22
N PHE A 53 -0.41 -23.03 -10.70
CA PHE A 53 -0.72 -23.09 -9.29
C PHE A 53 -1.39 -24.42 -8.98
N ASP A 54 -1.04 -25.04 -7.87
CA ASP A 54 -1.78 -26.20 -7.40
C ASP A 54 -3.23 -25.85 -6.99
N ALA A 55 -4.05 -26.84 -6.81
CA ALA A 55 -5.47 -26.63 -6.49
C ALA A 55 -5.67 -25.85 -5.18
N LYS A 56 -4.78 -26.03 -4.20
CA LYS A 56 -4.84 -25.32 -2.93
C LYS A 56 -4.45 -23.83 -3.10
N GLN A 57 -3.40 -23.57 -3.85
CA GLN A 57 -2.99 -22.19 -4.18
C GLN A 57 -4.06 -21.45 -4.96
N MET A 58 -4.68 -22.11 -5.95
CA MET A 58 -5.79 -21.57 -6.72
C MET A 58 -6.99 -21.20 -5.83
N ASP A 59 -7.36 -22.08 -4.88
CA ASP A 59 -8.41 -21.79 -3.92
C ASP A 59 -8.11 -20.56 -3.05
N LEU A 60 -6.85 -20.41 -2.59
CA LEU A 60 -6.43 -19.25 -1.81
C LEU A 60 -6.46 -17.96 -2.63
N ILE A 61 -5.97 -17.98 -3.87
CA ILE A 61 -6.02 -16.83 -4.78
C ILE A 61 -7.49 -16.43 -5.03
N GLN A 62 -8.35 -17.40 -5.26
CA GLN A 62 -9.77 -17.16 -5.49
C GLN A 62 -10.48 -16.58 -4.26
N LYS A 63 -10.15 -17.06 -3.06
CA LYS A 63 -10.66 -16.48 -1.80
C LYS A 63 -10.28 -15.02 -1.64
N VAL A 64 -9.03 -14.68 -1.93
CA VAL A 64 -8.54 -13.29 -1.87
C VAL A 64 -9.22 -12.44 -2.95
N THR A 65 -9.34 -12.95 -4.18
CA THR A 65 -10.05 -12.29 -5.28
C THR A 65 -11.50 -12.00 -4.91
N ASN A 66 -12.21 -13.00 -4.37
CA ASN A 66 -13.60 -12.85 -3.93
C ASN A 66 -13.74 -11.85 -2.80
N TYR A 67 -12.82 -11.85 -1.83
CA TYR A 67 -12.80 -10.84 -0.76
C TYR A 67 -12.79 -9.42 -1.34
N PHE A 68 -11.85 -9.12 -2.24
CA PHE A 68 -11.78 -7.79 -2.85
C PHE A 68 -13.00 -7.48 -3.72
N ASN A 69 -13.57 -8.44 -4.41
CA ASN A 69 -14.78 -8.22 -5.22
C ASN A 69 -16.04 -7.98 -4.38
N GLN A 70 -16.11 -8.58 -3.18
CA GLN A 70 -17.25 -8.44 -2.25
C GLN A 70 -17.04 -7.30 -1.26
N MET A 71 -15.83 -6.74 -1.18
CA MET A 71 -15.52 -5.64 -0.29
C MET A 71 -16.32 -4.39 -0.68
N GLY A 72 -17.18 -3.96 0.24
CA GLY A 72 -17.94 -2.72 0.11
C GLY A 72 -17.14 -1.49 0.58
N ASP A 73 -17.86 -0.40 0.83
CA ASP A 73 -17.30 0.78 1.46
C ASP A 73 -16.86 0.47 2.89
N MET A 74 -15.71 0.98 3.30
CA MET A 74 -15.10 0.69 4.60
C MET A 74 -14.53 1.96 5.26
N LYS A 75 -14.46 1.93 6.58
CA LYS A 75 -13.75 2.94 7.38
C LYS A 75 -13.15 2.28 8.62
N GLY A 76 -12.10 2.89 9.17
CA GLY A 76 -11.45 2.41 10.38
C GLY A 76 -10.20 3.19 10.72
N ASN A 77 -9.35 2.59 11.53
CA ASN A 77 -8.06 3.11 11.94
C ASN A 77 -6.95 2.31 11.25
N PHE A 78 -5.78 2.92 11.11
CA PHE A 78 -4.60 2.23 10.62
C PHE A 78 -3.35 2.60 11.43
N VAL A 79 -2.38 1.73 11.39
CA VAL A 79 -1.02 1.96 11.85
C VAL A 79 -0.09 1.70 10.69
N GLN A 80 0.74 2.68 10.36
CA GLN A 80 1.80 2.55 9.35
C GLN A 80 3.17 2.51 10.02
N VAL A 81 4.03 1.64 9.53
CA VAL A 81 5.45 1.59 9.88
C VAL A 81 6.24 1.72 8.58
N SER A 82 7.03 2.78 8.46
CA SER A 82 7.91 3.04 7.32
C SER A 82 9.24 2.29 7.44
N ALA A 83 10.02 2.26 6.35
CA ALA A 83 11.32 1.58 6.32
C ALA A 83 12.32 2.06 7.37
N ASP A 84 12.23 3.32 7.80
CA ASP A 84 12.99 3.92 8.90
C ASP A 84 12.44 3.59 10.29
N ASN A 85 11.48 2.66 10.40
CA ASN A 85 10.75 2.29 11.61
C ASN A 85 9.89 3.42 12.22
N LYS A 86 9.67 4.51 11.52
CA LYS A 86 8.76 5.55 11.97
C LYS A 86 7.33 5.01 11.98
N ARG A 87 6.68 5.09 13.15
CA ARG A 87 5.32 4.64 13.35
C ARG A 87 4.35 5.82 13.30
N MET A 88 3.37 5.73 12.41
CA MET A 88 2.31 6.71 12.26
C MET A 88 0.95 6.02 12.39
N ARG A 89 -0.06 6.77 12.77
CA ARG A 89 -1.43 6.29 12.94
C ARG A 89 -2.40 7.26 12.26
N GLY A 90 -3.58 6.76 11.95
CA GLY A 90 -4.60 7.60 11.37
C GLY A 90 -5.92 6.88 11.15
N LYS A 91 -6.80 7.53 10.40
CA LYS A 91 -8.09 7.01 9.96
C LYS A 91 -8.05 6.73 8.47
N PHE A 92 -8.79 5.73 8.04
CA PHE A 92 -8.96 5.46 6.62
C PHE A 92 -10.42 5.35 6.24
N TYR A 93 -10.68 5.67 4.98
CA TYR A 93 -11.96 5.54 4.30
C TYR A 93 -11.69 4.94 2.92
N ILE A 94 -12.45 3.93 2.55
CA ILE A 94 -12.39 3.28 1.24
C ILE A 94 -13.79 3.26 0.65
N LYS A 95 -13.91 3.72 -0.58
CA LYS A 95 -15.13 3.64 -1.38
C LYS A 95 -14.80 3.12 -2.77
N ARG A 96 -15.31 1.96 -3.08
CA ARG A 96 -15.02 1.32 -4.37
C ARG A 96 -15.89 1.88 -5.49
N PRO A 97 -15.32 1.90 -6.73
CA PRO A 97 -13.96 1.56 -7.11
C PRO A 97 -12.97 2.71 -6.91
N GLY A 98 -11.75 2.38 -6.51
CA GLY A 98 -10.58 3.26 -6.58
C GLY A 98 -10.52 4.45 -5.64
N GLN A 99 -11.60 4.80 -4.94
CA GLN A 99 -11.61 5.93 -4.03
C GLN A 99 -11.15 5.50 -2.64
N PHE A 100 -10.20 6.22 -2.08
CA PHE A 100 -9.75 6.01 -0.71
C PHE A 100 -9.13 7.27 -0.12
N ARG A 101 -9.09 7.35 1.21
CA ARG A 101 -8.47 8.41 1.97
C ARG A 101 -7.82 7.86 3.23
N PHE A 102 -6.57 8.24 3.46
CA PHE A 102 -5.83 7.99 4.69
C PHE A 102 -5.46 9.34 5.30
N GLU A 103 -5.92 9.59 6.51
CA GLU A 103 -5.64 10.81 7.27
C GLU A 103 -4.76 10.46 8.45
N TYR A 104 -3.56 11.03 8.49
CA TYR A 104 -2.61 10.78 9.58
C TYR A 104 -2.93 11.67 10.78
N ASN A 105 -2.82 11.09 11.97
CA ASN A 105 -2.98 11.83 13.22
C ASN A 105 -1.80 12.75 13.47
N LEU A 106 -2.04 13.83 14.21
CA LEU A 106 -0.99 14.73 14.67
C LEU A 106 0.17 13.97 15.34
N PRO A 107 1.42 14.42 15.18
CA PRO A 107 1.81 15.70 14.61
C PRO A 107 1.80 15.73 13.06
N SER A 108 1.61 14.62 12.39
CA SER A 108 1.54 14.59 10.92
C SER A 108 0.23 15.22 10.44
N LYS A 109 0.32 16.07 9.43
CA LYS A 109 -0.85 16.61 8.72
C LYS A 109 -0.90 16.08 7.27
N GLN A 110 -0.44 14.84 7.10
CA GLN A 110 -0.45 14.20 5.80
C GLN A 110 -1.82 13.59 5.51
N ILE A 111 -2.16 13.64 4.24
CA ILE A 111 -3.35 13.01 3.67
C ILE A 111 -2.94 12.30 2.40
N VAL A 112 -3.31 11.02 2.30
CA VAL A 112 -3.21 10.25 1.06
C VAL A 112 -4.62 10.04 0.57
N VAL A 113 -4.96 10.56 -0.61
CA VAL A 113 -6.33 10.53 -1.11
C VAL A 113 -6.36 10.16 -2.59
N SER A 114 -7.32 9.30 -2.96
CA SER A 114 -7.62 8.97 -4.35
C SER A 114 -9.08 9.27 -4.67
N ASP A 115 -9.29 9.92 -5.80
CA ASP A 115 -10.62 10.16 -6.38
C ASP A 115 -11.10 9.01 -7.30
N GLY A 116 -10.32 7.93 -7.40
CA GLY A 116 -10.54 6.80 -8.31
C GLY A 116 -9.77 6.88 -9.61
N LYS A 117 -9.20 8.03 -9.95
CA LYS A 117 -8.39 8.26 -11.15
C LYS A 117 -6.95 8.68 -10.81
N TYR A 118 -6.82 9.56 -9.84
CA TYR A 118 -5.54 10.07 -9.36
C TYR A 118 -5.36 9.75 -7.89
N LEU A 119 -4.11 9.54 -7.50
CA LEU A 119 -3.64 9.47 -6.14
C LEU A 119 -2.92 10.79 -5.82
N ALA A 120 -3.30 11.46 -4.75
CA ALA A 120 -2.61 12.63 -4.22
C ALA A 120 -2.04 12.32 -2.83
N ILE A 121 -0.77 12.68 -2.61
CA ILE A 121 -0.12 12.70 -1.31
C ILE A 121 0.09 14.17 -0.95
N GLN A 122 -0.65 14.63 0.04
CA GLN A 122 -0.69 16.01 0.49
C GLN A 122 -0.06 16.13 1.88
N ASP A 123 0.81 17.10 2.06
CA ASP A 123 1.31 17.51 3.37
C ASP A 123 0.86 18.95 3.62
N LEU A 124 -0.04 19.14 4.58
CA LEU A 124 -0.64 20.45 4.85
C LEU A 124 0.32 21.39 5.58
N ASP A 125 1.34 20.87 6.29
CA ASP A 125 2.36 21.69 6.93
C ASP A 125 3.40 22.19 5.92
N LEU A 126 3.88 21.27 5.06
CA LEU A 126 4.83 21.61 4.02
C LEU A 126 4.18 22.24 2.79
N LYS A 127 2.86 22.25 2.74
CA LYS A 127 2.05 22.74 1.60
C LYS A 127 2.46 22.07 0.27
N THR A 128 2.71 20.75 0.33
CA THR A 128 3.05 19.96 -0.85
C THR A 128 1.85 19.13 -1.31
N ASP A 129 1.72 18.97 -2.62
CA ASP A 129 0.69 18.15 -3.26
C ASP A 129 1.33 17.42 -4.44
N ASN A 130 1.62 16.14 -4.22
CA ASN A 130 2.19 15.26 -5.22
C ASN A 130 1.10 14.33 -5.76
N ARG A 131 0.94 14.27 -7.09
CA ARG A 131 -0.12 13.51 -7.75
C ARG A 131 0.41 12.53 -8.78
N TRP A 132 -0.21 11.36 -8.84
CA TRP A 132 0.06 10.30 -9.80
C TRP A 132 -1.25 9.72 -10.33
N GLY A 133 -1.22 9.09 -11.49
CA GLY A 133 -2.31 8.25 -11.93
C GLY A 133 -2.47 7.06 -10.96
N LEU A 134 -3.69 6.72 -10.56
CA LEU A 134 -3.94 5.55 -9.72
C LEU A 134 -3.49 4.27 -10.43
N ASP A 135 -3.56 4.26 -11.76
CA ASP A 135 -3.09 3.19 -12.63
C ASP A 135 -1.57 2.97 -12.61
N GLN A 136 -0.81 3.92 -12.08
CA GLN A 136 0.64 3.82 -11.87
C GLN A 136 1.00 3.33 -10.45
N THR A 137 0.03 2.89 -9.68
CA THR A 137 0.23 2.43 -8.30
C THR A 137 -0.12 0.96 -8.15
N PRO A 138 0.54 0.21 -7.23
CA PRO A 138 0.23 -1.21 -7.01
C PRO A 138 -1.19 -1.44 -6.47
N PHE A 139 -1.86 -0.40 -6.00
CA PHE A 139 -3.25 -0.48 -5.55
C PHE A 139 -4.25 -0.61 -6.68
N ARG A 140 -3.87 -0.27 -7.93
CA ARG A 140 -4.72 -0.39 -9.11
C ARG A 140 -5.41 -1.74 -9.20
N VAL A 141 -4.66 -2.82 -9.02
CA VAL A 141 -5.17 -4.18 -9.16
C VAL A 141 -6.25 -4.51 -8.12
N LEU A 142 -6.07 -4.04 -6.87
CA LEU A 142 -6.94 -4.38 -5.74
C LEU A 142 -8.20 -3.52 -5.66
N LEU A 143 -8.15 -2.30 -6.18
CA LEU A 143 -9.21 -1.30 -6.03
C LEU A 143 -10.11 -1.16 -7.28
N ARG A 144 -9.89 -1.98 -8.30
CA ARG A 144 -10.76 -2.03 -9.50
C ARG A 144 -12.17 -2.47 -9.14
N LYS A 145 -13.13 -2.12 -10.00
CA LYS A 145 -14.51 -2.60 -9.87
C LYS A 145 -14.56 -4.13 -9.86
N ASP A 146 -13.88 -4.73 -10.83
CA ASP A 146 -13.78 -6.17 -11.02
C ASP A 146 -12.33 -6.59 -10.87
N VAL A 147 -11.99 -7.22 -9.75
CA VAL A 147 -10.65 -7.72 -9.45
C VAL A 147 -10.47 -9.10 -10.06
N ASP A 148 -9.43 -9.27 -10.85
CA ASP A 148 -8.94 -10.54 -11.36
C ASP A 148 -7.43 -10.61 -11.16
N LEU A 149 -7.01 -11.22 -10.04
CA LEU A 149 -5.60 -11.24 -9.64
C LEU A 149 -4.74 -12.03 -10.62
N LEU A 150 -5.25 -13.12 -11.18
CA LEU A 150 -4.51 -13.95 -12.14
C LEU A 150 -4.28 -13.23 -13.46
N LYS A 151 -5.25 -12.42 -13.89
CA LYS A 151 -5.17 -11.67 -15.14
C LYS A 151 -4.30 -10.42 -15.00
N GLU A 152 -4.45 -9.70 -13.90
CA GLU A 152 -3.93 -8.33 -13.73
C GLU A 152 -2.61 -8.27 -12.96
N ALA A 153 -2.26 -9.33 -12.22
CA ALA A 153 -1.06 -9.36 -11.40
C ALA A 153 -0.18 -10.58 -11.72
N ARG A 154 1.10 -10.43 -11.42
CA ARG A 154 2.03 -11.53 -11.24
C ARG A 154 1.96 -11.94 -9.78
N ILE A 155 1.63 -13.18 -9.50
CA ILE A 155 1.58 -13.73 -8.14
C ILE A 155 2.99 -14.20 -7.77
N LEU A 156 3.59 -13.56 -6.76
CA LEU A 156 4.96 -13.85 -6.33
C LEU A 156 5.01 -14.89 -5.20
N GLU A 157 3.95 -14.93 -4.37
CA GLU A 157 3.86 -15.84 -3.23
C GLU A 157 2.41 -16.16 -2.93
N VAL A 158 2.11 -17.41 -2.67
CA VAL A 158 0.84 -17.87 -2.11
C VAL A 158 1.18 -18.79 -0.95
N ALA A 159 0.83 -18.40 0.25
CA ALA A 159 1.07 -19.18 1.46
C ALA A 159 -0.14 -19.13 2.40
N GLU A 160 -0.22 -20.13 3.26
CA GLU A 160 -1.26 -20.25 4.26
C GLU A 160 -0.64 -20.65 5.61
N THR A 161 -1.05 -19.97 6.67
CA THR A 161 -0.82 -20.39 8.04
C THR A 161 -2.13 -20.89 8.65
N GLU A 162 -2.15 -21.23 9.93
CA GLU A 162 -3.36 -21.65 10.63
C GLU A 162 -4.46 -20.58 10.57
N ASP A 163 -4.08 -19.31 10.76
CA ASP A 163 -4.99 -18.16 10.90
C ASP A 163 -5.01 -17.21 9.71
N ARG A 164 -4.04 -17.30 8.78
CA ARG A 164 -3.85 -16.29 7.72
C ARG A 164 -3.65 -16.89 6.34
N ILE A 165 -4.05 -16.11 5.34
CA ILE A 165 -3.61 -16.23 3.95
C ILE A 165 -2.58 -15.14 3.71
N VAL A 166 -1.48 -15.50 3.07
CA VAL A 166 -0.43 -14.57 2.63
C VAL A 166 -0.37 -14.61 1.11
N LEU A 167 -0.51 -13.46 0.48
CA LEU A 167 -0.43 -13.32 -0.96
C LEU A 167 0.48 -12.15 -1.32
N ALA A 168 1.57 -12.42 -2.03
CA ALA A 168 2.41 -11.37 -2.58
C ALA A 168 2.19 -11.26 -4.09
N LEU A 169 2.06 -10.04 -4.57
CA LEU A 169 1.79 -9.76 -5.97
C LEU A 169 2.50 -8.49 -6.46
N GLN A 170 2.71 -8.45 -7.76
CA GLN A 170 3.20 -7.31 -8.51
C GLN A 170 2.24 -7.07 -9.67
N ASP A 171 1.99 -5.81 -10.02
CA ASP A 171 1.23 -5.48 -11.21
C ASP A 171 1.93 -6.02 -12.47
N LYS A 172 1.17 -6.51 -13.45
CA LYS A 172 1.72 -6.94 -14.74
C LYS A 172 2.20 -5.76 -15.60
N SER A 173 1.71 -4.55 -15.33
CA SER A 173 2.13 -3.36 -16.04
C SER A 173 3.57 -2.98 -15.67
N PRO A 174 4.46 -2.79 -16.65
CA PRO A 174 5.82 -2.34 -16.39
C PRO A 174 5.87 -0.90 -15.84
N ASP A 175 4.80 -0.13 -16.01
CA ASP A 175 4.67 1.24 -15.53
C ASP A 175 4.33 1.33 -14.03
N THR A 176 4.05 0.18 -13.41
CA THR A 176 3.69 0.08 -11.99
C THR A 176 4.81 -0.62 -11.22
N PRO A 177 5.84 0.12 -10.78
CA PRO A 177 6.93 -0.48 -10.02
C PRO A 177 6.50 -0.85 -8.60
N GLY A 178 7.27 -1.78 -8.00
CA GLY A 178 7.02 -2.23 -6.64
C GLY A 178 6.12 -3.47 -6.56
N ARG A 179 5.91 -3.91 -5.34
CA ARG A 179 5.09 -5.10 -5.04
C ARG A 179 4.28 -4.87 -3.78
N ILE A 180 3.23 -5.66 -3.60
CA ILE A 180 2.41 -5.65 -2.40
C ILE A 180 2.28 -7.06 -1.85
N LYS A 181 2.45 -7.20 -0.54
CA LYS A 181 2.22 -8.45 0.20
C LYS A 181 1.05 -8.23 1.14
N LEU A 182 0.04 -9.06 0.98
CA LEU A 182 -1.23 -9.00 1.71
C LEU A 182 -1.27 -10.09 2.77
N PHE A 183 -1.80 -9.77 3.94
CA PHE A 183 -2.06 -10.70 5.04
C PHE A 183 -3.54 -10.62 5.39
N LEU A 184 -4.25 -11.70 5.11
CA LEU A 184 -5.69 -11.80 5.37
C LEU A 184 -5.93 -12.81 6.49
N LEU A 185 -6.80 -12.48 7.44
CA LEU A 185 -7.33 -13.46 8.38
C LEU A 185 -8.24 -14.45 7.64
N LYS A 186 -8.31 -15.68 8.12
CA LYS A 186 -9.16 -16.75 7.57
C LYS A 186 -10.49 -16.86 8.31
N LYS A 187 -10.52 -16.48 9.57
CA LYS A 187 -11.68 -16.65 10.47
C LYS A 187 -11.98 -15.34 11.19
N PRO A 188 -13.26 -15.04 11.48
CA PRO A 188 -14.47 -15.80 11.11
C PRO A 188 -14.77 -15.78 9.63
N ALA A 189 -14.24 -14.83 8.87
CA ALA A 189 -14.30 -14.68 7.43
C ALA A 189 -12.95 -14.22 6.89
N VAL A 190 -12.74 -14.35 5.57
CA VAL A 190 -11.53 -13.78 4.94
C VAL A 190 -11.60 -12.26 5.04
N GLU A 191 -10.57 -11.66 5.66
CA GLU A 191 -10.52 -10.23 5.92
C GLU A 191 -9.09 -9.70 5.85
N LEU A 192 -8.85 -8.63 5.07
CA LEU A 192 -7.54 -7.99 5.00
C LEU A 192 -7.20 -7.34 6.35
N LYS A 193 -6.09 -7.77 6.95
CA LYS A 193 -5.63 -7.23 8.21
C LYS A 193 -4.44 -6.30 8.06
N GLU A 194 -3.57 -6.61 7.10
CA GLU A 194 -2.30 -5.93 6.96
C GLU A 194 -1.79 -6.07 5.53
N TRP A 195 -1.00 -5.10 5.09
CA TRP A 195 -0.18 -5.25 3.88
C TRP A 195 1.19 -4.59 4.05
N ILE A 196 2.12 -5.04 3.20
CA ILE A 196 3.44 -4.43 3.04
C ILE A 196 3.57 -4.04 1.57
N THR A 197 3.86 -2.77 1.29
CA THR A 197 4.29 -2.33 -0.03
C THR A 197 5.80 -2.21 -0.04
N THR A 198 6.43 -2.76 -1.08
CA THR A 198 7.85 -2.56 -1.36
C THR A 198 7.97 -1.67 -2.58
N ASP A 199 8.66 -0.56 -2.47
CA ASP A 199 8.84 0.38 -3.58
C ASP A 199 9.94 -0.08 -4.56
N SER A 200 10.23 0.75 -5.58
CA SER A 200 11.27 0.47 -6.58
C SER A 200 12.70 0.49 -6.01
N GLN A 201 12.90 1.02 -4.82
CA GLN A 201 14.18 1.04 -4.11
C GLN A 201 14.32 -0.14 -3.14
N GLY A 202 13.28 -0.98 -3.02
CA GLY A 202 13.24 -2.10 -2.08
C GLY A 202 12.87 -1.68 -0.66
N LEU A 203 12.34 -0.47 -0.45
CA LEU A 203 11.94 0.03 0.85
C LEU A 203 10.53 -0.44 1.18
N ASP A 204 10.36 -1.02 2.36
CA ASP A 204 9.09 -1.55 2.82
C ASP A 204 8.30 -0.52 3.62
N THR A 205 7.01 -0.43 3.35
CA THR A 205 6.04 0.26 4.17
C THR A 205 4.94 -0.71 4.57
N ARG A 206 4.79 -0.94 5.86
CA ARG A 206 3.78 -1.83 6.45
C ARG A 206 2.59 -1.01 6.93
N VAL A 207 1.39 -1.46 6.60
CA VAL A 207 0.14 -0.87 7.10
C VAL A 207 -0.72 -1.96 7.71
N GLU A 208 -1.13 -1.75 8.96
CA GLU A 208 -2.06 -2.60 9.69
C GLU A 208 -3.39 -1.87 9.86
N LEU A 209 -4.50 -2.57 9.58
CA LEU A 209 -5.86 -2.07 9.77
C LEU A 209 -6.37 -2.44 11.17
N GLN A 210 -7.02 -1.47 11.83
CA GLN A 210 -7.54 -1.61 13.19
C GLN A 210 -8.95 -1.03 13.28
N ASP A 211 -9.81 -1.63 14.11
CA ASP A 211 -11.14 -1.13 14.43
C ASP A 211 -11.92 -0.70 13.18
N PHE A 212 -11.98 -1.55 12.17
CA PHE A 212 -12.57 -1.23 10.89
C PHE A 212 -13.81 -2.07 10.60
N GLY A 213 -14.65 -1.53 9.73
CA GLY A 213 -15.87 -2.20 9.31
C GLY A 213 -16.52 -1.52 8.11
N LYS A 214 -17.66 -2.08 7.72
CA LYS A 214 -18.46 -1.50 6.63
C LYS A 214 -18.85 -0.06 6.96
N ALA A 215 -18.83 0.78 5.95
CA ALA A 215 -19.29 2.15 6.05
C ALA A 215 -20.49 2.34 5.13
N GLU A 216 -21.45 3.13 5.58
CA GLU A 216 -22.60 3.53 4.77
C GLU A 216 -22.53 5.05 4.55
N ASN A 217 -22.95 5.48 3.36
CA ASN A 217 -23.10 6.90 3.03
C ASN A 217 -21.83 7.74 3.27
N LEU A 218 -20.64 7.25 2.86
CA LEU A 218 -19.43 8.05 2.93
C LEU A 218 -19.59 9.32 2.09
N ASP A 219 -19.29 10.48 2.70
CA ASP A 219 -19.32 11.78 2.02
C ASP A 219 -18.38 11.75 0.80
N PRO A 220 -18.86 12.00 -0.42
CA PRO A 220 -18.01 12.07 -1.62
C PRO A 220 -16.86 13.06 -1.51
N ASN A 221 -17.02 14.14 -0.74
CA ASN A 221 -15.98 15.14 -0.53
C ASN A 221 -14.74 14.59 0.18
N LEU A 222 -14.86 13.49 0.91
CA LEU A 222 -13.70 12.82 1.51
C LEU A 222 -12.66 12.41 0.47
N PHE A 223 -13.08 12.12 -0.76
CA PHE A 223 -12.24 11.59 -1.83
C PHE A 223 -11.77 12.67 -2.81
N VAL A 224 -12.02 13.93 -2.50
CA VAL A 224 -11.53 15.06 -3.28
C VAL A 224 -10.23 15.58 -2.66
N PRO A 225 -9.09 15.59 -3.41
CA PRO A 225 -7.87 16.19 -2.93
C PRO A 225 -8.07 17.67 -2.59
N SER A 226 -7.58 18.13 -1.44
CA SER A 226 -7.65 19.53 -1.04
C SER A 226 -6.90 20.41 -2.02
N SER A 227 -7.44 21.59 -2.35
CA SER A 227 -6.75 22.59 -3.17
C SER A 227 -5.74 23.35 -2.31
N ILE A 228 -4.51 22.89 -2.25
CA ILE A 228 -3.42 23.58 -1.53
C ILE A 228 -3.03 24.90 -2.22
N ALA A 229 -3.27 25.02 -3.53
CA ALA A 229 -2.92 26.20 -4.32
C ALA A 229 -3.68 27.47 -3.89
N LEU A 230 -4.90 27.35 -3.38
CA LEU A 230 -5.71 28.50 -2.97
C LEU A 230 -5.30 29.07 -1.59
N GLN A 231 -4.55 28.33 -0.78
CA GLN A 231 -4.06 28.79 0.52
C GLN A 231 -2.79 29.66 0.44
N LYS A 232 -2.16 29.76 -0.74
CA LYS A 232 -0.97 30.62 -0.93
C LYS A 232 -1.29 32.08 -1.20
N LEU A 233 -2.57 32.45 -1.32
CA LEU A 233 -3.02 33.80 -1.68
C LEU A 233 -3.81 34.52 -0.57
N GLN A 234 -3.79 34.01 0.65
CA GLN A 234 -4.39 34.68 1.81
C GLN A 234 -3.34 35.07 2.84
#